data_925a619e10a2ad95a2abde7139cf7a37
#
_entry.id   925a619e10a2ad95a2abde7139cf7a37
#
_cell.length_a   1.000
_cell.length_b   1.000
_cell.length_c   1.000
_cell.angle_alpha   90.00
_cell.angle_beta   90.00
_cell.angle_gamma   90.00
#
_symmetry.space_group_name_H-M   'P 1'
#
loop_
_entity.id
_entity.type
_entity.pdbx_description
1 polymer ?
#
loop_
_entity_poly.entity_id
_entity_poly.type
_entity_poly.pdbx_seq_one_letter_code
_entity_poly.pdbx_strand_id
1 'polypeptide(L)'
;MKARWLSVSAATVLALAAAQANAEEGLELAKKSGCLACHAVDHKVVGPAWQDVANKYKGQSEISATLTDGTVVKGSPKEVLTQKVHKGGKGNWTDVTHGVPMPPYSPRVSDADISSLVDFVLGLAK
;
A
#
# COMPACT_ATOMS: atom_id res chain seq x y z
N MET A 1 -32.85 -39.31 14.66
CA MET A 1 -32.38 -37.90 14.63
C MET A 1 -30.99 -37.85 14.05
N LYS A 2 -30.85 -37.28 12.90
CA LYS A 2 -29.54 -37.12 12.25
C LYS A 2 -29.02 -35.74 12.58
N ALA A 3 -27.93 -35.66 13.34
CA ALA A 3 -27.25 -34.42 13.64
C ALA A 3 -26.61 -33.88 12.36
N ARG A 4 -27.14 -32.78 11.87
CA ARG A 4 -26.49 -31.97 10.81
C ARG A 4 -25.47 -31.06 11.47
N TRP A 5 -24.38 -31.63 11.82
CA TRP A 5 -23.18 -30.87 12.20
C TRP A 5 -22.22 -31.02 11.08
N LEU A 6 -22.08 -30.01 10.26
CA LEU A 6 -20.87 -29.89 9.44
C LEU A 6 -21.01 -28.77 8.41
N SER A 7 -20.00 -27.98 8.32
CA SER A 7 -19.53 -27.28 7.14
C SER A 7 -19.46 -25.74 7.18
N VAL A 8 -19.20 -25.14 8.35
CA VAL A 8 -18.92 -23.69 8.36
C VAL A 8 -17.43 -23.39 8.62
N SER A 9 -16.66 -24.35 9.09
CA SER A 9 -15.28 -24.08 9.57
C SER A 9 -14.19 -24.11 8.49
N ALA A 10 -14.38 -24.80 7.39
CA ALA A 10 -13.31 -24.99 6.41
C ALA A 10 -13.09 -23.77 5.48
N ALA A 11 -14.18 -23.08 5.13
CA ALA A 11 -14.08 -21.93 4.22
C ALA A 11 -13.44 -20.70 4.89
N THR A 12 -13.65 -20.52 6.16
CA THR A 12 -13.12 -19.38 6.92
C THR A 12 -11.61 -19.51 7.14
N VAL A 13 -11.10 -20.69 7.34
CA VAL A 13 -9.67 -20.96 7.53
C VAL A 13 -8.91 -20.74 6.22
N LEU A 14 -9.47 -21.15 5.09
CA LEU A 14 -8.86 -20.95 3.77
C LEU A 14 -8.77 -19.46 3.38
N ALA A 15 -9.78 -18.66 3.70
CA ALA A 15 -9.76 -17.22 3.42
C ALA A 15 -8.71 -16.48 4.24
N LEU A 16 -8.52 -16.85 5.52
CA LEU A 16 -7.48 -16.30 6.39
C LEU A 16 -6.07 -16.66 5.93
N ALA A 17 -5.86 -17.92 5.50
CA ALA A 17 -4.57 -18.36 4.98
C ALA A 17 -4.19 -17.63 3.67
N ALA A 18 -5.15 -17.39 2.76
CA ALA A 18 -4.93 -16.64 1.54
C ALA A 18 -4.59 -15.17 1.82
N ALA A 19 -5.25 -14.52 2.77
CA ALA A 19 -4.96 -13.15 3.16
C ALA A 19 -3.56 -13.00 3.78
N GLN A 20 -3.13 -13.97 4.59
CA GLN A 20 -1.79 -13.99 5.17
C GLN A 20 -0.70 -14.21 4.12
N ALA A 21 -0.91 -15.11 3.15
CA ALA A 21 0.01 -15.35 2.06
C ALA A 21 0.20 -14.11 1.19
N ASN A 22 -0.88 -13.39 0.86
CA ASN A 22 -0.81 -12.13 0.11
C ASN A 22 -0.07 -11.03 0.88
N ALA A 23 -0.25 -10.95 2.20
CA ALA A 23 0.47 -10.01 3.05
C ALA A 23 1.98 -10.31 3.10
N GLU A 24 2.36 -11.58 3.20
CA GLU A 24 3.76 -12.01 3.17
C GLU A 24 4.42 -11.71 1.81
N GLU A 25 3.75 -12.02 0.71
CA GLU A 25 4.22 -11.72 -0.64
C GLU A 25 4.40 -10.21 -0.86
N GLY A 26 3.45 -9.40 -0.40
CA GLY A 26 3.52 -7.95 -0.49
C GLY A 26 4.71 -7.38 0.29
N LEU A 27 4.95 -7.87 1.48
CA LEU A 27 6.08 -7.44 2.31
C LEU A 27 7.43 -7.85 1.70
N GLU A 28 7.54 -9.06 1.17
CA GLU A 28 8.74 -9.53 0.48
C GLU A 28 9.02 -8.70 -0.78
N LEU A 29 7.99 -8.40 -1.56
CA LEU A 29 8.11 -7.54 -2.73
C LEU A 29 8.57 -6.13 -2.34
N ALA A 30 8.03 -5.57 -1.28
CA ALA A 30 8.42 -4.27 -0.74
C ALA A 30 9.89 -4.25 -0.31
N LYS A 31 10.32 -5.27 0.39
CA LYS A 31 11.71 -5.43 0.82
C LYS A 31 12.66 -5.51 -0.39
N LYS A 32 12.34 -6.36 -1.34
CA LYS A 32 13.10 -6.54 -2.57
C LYS A 32 13.16 -5.26 -3.41
N SER A 33 12.11 -4.47 -3.39
CA SER A 33 12.01 -3.22 -4.15
C SER A 33 12.64 -2.02 -3.44
N GLY A 34 13.15 -2.18 -2.23
CA GLY A 34 13.82 -1.11 -1.47
C GLY A 34 12.88 -0.20 -0.69
N CYS A 35 11.61 -0.53 -0.58
CA CYS A 35 10.62 0.32 0.09
C CYS A 35 10.84 0.43 1.60
N LEU A 36 11.38 -0.62 2.22
CA LEU A 36 11.56 -0.69 3.68
C LEU A 36 12.71 0.18 4.19
N ALA A 37 13.49 0.81 3.30
CA ALA A 37 14.45 1.83 3.70
C ALA A 37 13.76 3.08 4.27
N CYS A 38 12.54 3.39 3.80
CA CYS A 38 11.80 4.61 4.14
C CYS A 38 10.42 4.35 4.74
N HIS A 39 9.91 3.15 4.64
CA HIS A 39 8.58 2.78 5.14
C HIS A 39 8.62 1.55 6.04
N ALA A 40 7.63 1.46 6.90
CA ALA A 40 7.26 0.26 7.64
C ALA A 40 5.74 0.11 7.63
N VAL A 41 5.25 -1.07 7.99
CA VAL A 41 3.81 -1.32 8.03
C VAL A 41 3.11 -0.48 9.10
N ASP A 42 3.67 -0.44 10.30
CA ASP A 42 3.01 0.03 11.51
C ASP A 42 3.66 1.25 12.18
N HIS A 43 4.74 1.77 11.65
CA HIS A 43 5.40 2.96 12.17
C HIS A 43 6.07 3.78 11.08
N LYS A 44 6.26 5.07 11.35
CA LYS A 44 6.99 5.96 10.44
C LYS A 44 8.49 5.68 10.50
N VAL A 45 9.15 5.83 9.37
CA VAL A 45 10.62 5.81 9.26
C VAL A 45 11.05 7.15 8.67
N VAL A 46 11.33 7.25 7.39
CA VAL A 46 11.45 8.52 6.66
C VAL A 46 10.07 8.92 6.11
N GLY A 47 9.34 7.96 5.55
CA GLY A 47 7.98 8.12 5.08
C GLY A 47 6.95 7.63 6.10
N PRO A 48 5.65 7.83 5.81
CA PRO A 48 4.58 7.40 6.69
C PRO A 48 4.50 5.88 6.81
N ALA A 49 3.97 5.42 7.96
CA ALA A 49 3.55 4.03 8.10
C ALA A 49 2.52 3.69 7.03
N TRP A 50 2.62 2.52 6.43
CA TRP A 50 1.67 2.11 5.40
C TRP A 50 0.25 1.93 5.91
N GLN A 51 0.08 1.52 7.17
CA GLN A 51 -1.25 1.50 7.79
C GLN A 51 -1.86 2.90 7.87
N ASP A 52 -1.07 3.92 8.14
CA ASP A 52 -1.55 5.31 8.17
C ASP A 52 -1.97 5.78 6.77
N VAL A 53 -1.21 5.40 5.74
CA VAL A 53 -1.57 5.68 4.35
C VAL A 53 -2.90 5.01 3.99
N ALA A 54 -3.02 3.72 4.27
CA ALA A 54 -4.23 2.95 4.00
C ALA A 54 -5.45 3.52 4.75
N ASN A 55 -5.29 3.84 6.02
CA ASN A 55 -6.37 4.39 6.84
C ASN A 55 -6.80 5.79 6.38
N LYS A 56 -5.85 6.62 5.96
CA LYS A 56 -6.15 7.96 5.46
C LYS A 56 -7.04 7.92 4.22
N TYR A 57 -6.82 6.97 3.34
CA TYR A 57 -7.54 6.90 2.06
C TYR A 57 -8.70 5.91 2.07
N LYS A 58 -8.90 5.19 3.17
CA LYS A 58 -10.00 4.25 3.32
C LYS A 58 -11.35 4.92 3.05
N GLY A 59 -12.14 4.35 2.14
CA GLY A 59 -13.48 4.84 1.82
C GLY A 59 -13.51 6.10 0.96
N GLN A 60 -12.37 6.65 0.57
CA GLN A 60 -12.31 7.80 -0.33
C GLN A 60 -12.37 7.35 -1.79
N SER A 61 -13.26 7.94 -2.58
CA SER A 61 -13.41 7.64 -4.00
C SER A 61 -12.41 8.41 -4.86
N GLU A 62 -12.03 9.61 -4.42
CA GLU A 62 -11.08 10.45 -5.12
C GLU A 62 -10.12 11.10 -4.11
N ILE A 63 -8.83 11.04 -4.43
CA ILE A 63 -7.76 11.71 -3.70
C ILE A 63 -6.89 12.51 -4.66
N SER A 64 -6.04 13.34 -4.12
CA SER A 64 -5.01 14.03 -4.89
C SER A 64 -3.65 13.89 -4.23
N ALA A 65 -2.59 13.96 -5.02
CA ALA A 65 -1.23 14.01 -4.53
C ALA A 65 -0.36 14.88 -5.44
N THR A 66 0.68 15.44 -4.86
CA THR A 66 1.68 16.20 -5.59
C THR A 66 2.87 15.30 -5.91
N LEU A 67 3.24 15.24 -7.17
CA LEU A 67 4.42 14.52 -7.64
C LEU A 67 5.68 15.39 -7.45
N THR A 68 6.85 14.77 -7.57
CA THR A 68 8.12 15.47 -7.35
C THR A 68 8.33 16.63 -8.31
N ASP A 69 7.79 16.55 -9.53
CA ASP A 69 7.86 17.62 -10.53
C ASP A 69 6.86 18.77 -10.28
N GLY A 70 6.07 18.71 -9.22
CA GLY A 70 5.03 19.68 -8.88
C GLY A 70 3.67 19.42 -9.49
N THR A 71 3.54 18.42 -10.36
CA THR A 71 2.24 18.04 -10.94
C THR A 71 1.31 17.51 -9.85
N VAL A 72 0.06 17.97 -9.83
CA VAL A 72 -0.98 17.43 -8.96
C VAL A 72 -1.80 16.41 -9.75
N VAL A 73 -1.87 15.20 -9.25
CA VAL A 73 -2.66 14.11 -9.84
C VAL A 73 -3.89 13.85 -8.98
N LYS A 74 -5.00 13.52 -9.63
CA LYS A 74 -6.29 13.21 -8.98
C LYS A 74 -6.84 11.91 -9.55
N GLY A 75 -7.52 11.17 -8.72
CA GLY A 75 -8.17 9.92 -9.10
C GLY A 75 -8.42 9.03 -7.88
N SER A 76 -8.69 7.77 -8.12
CA SER A 76 -8.84 6.80 -7.05
C SER A 76 -7.53 6.68 -6.24
N PRO A 77 -7.58 6.25 -4.98
CA PRO A 77 -6.36 5.99 -4.22
C PRO A 77 -5.38 5.09 -4.96
N LYS A 78 -5.86 4.06 -5.63
CA LYS A 78 -5.03 3.15 -6.42
C LYS A 78 -4.29 3.88 -7.55
N GLU A 79 -4.99 4.68 -8.33
CA GLU A 79 -4.41 5.41 -9.47
C GLU A 79 -3.37 6.43 -9.00
N VAL A 80 -3.72 7.23 -8.01
CA VAL A 80 -2.88 8.33 -7.51
C VAL A 80 -1.62 7.78 -6.84
N LEU A 81 -1.75 6.79 -5.98
CA LEU A 81 -0.60 6.19 -5.30
C LEU A 81 0.30 5.44 -6.29
N THR A 82 -0.26 4.81 -7.31
CA THR A 82 0.53 4.19 -8.37
C THR A 82 1.39 5.22 -9.08
N GLN A 83 0.84 6.35 -9.47
CA GLN A 83 1.61 7.44 -10.09
C GLN A 83 2.67 8.00 -9.15
N LYS A 84 2.35 8.13 -7.86
CA LYS A 84 3.29 8.61 -6.86
C LYS A 84 4.49 7.68 -6.70
N VAL A 85 4.30 6.38 -6.73
CA VAL A 85 5.41 5.42 -6.68
C VAL A 85 6.22 5.46 -7.98
N HIS A 86 5.57 5.56 -9.13
CA HIS A 86 6.25 5.68 -10.43
C HIS A 86 7.16 6.89 -10.50
N LYS A 87 6.63 8.07 -10.18
CA LYS A 87 7.26 9.37 -10.48
C LYS A 87 7.82 10.07 -9.25
N GLY A 88 7.60 9.53 -8.06
CA GLY A 88 7.95 10.19 -6.82
C GLY A 88 6.94 11.23 -6.39
N GLY A 89 6.99 11.62 -5.13
CA GLY A 89 6.09 12.60 -4.55
C GLY A 89 6.74 13.45 -3.49
N LYS A 90 6.18 14.63 -3.26
CA LYS A 90 6.68 15.60 -2.31
C LYS A 90 5.51 16.40 -1.73
N GLY A 91 5.60 16.74 -0.45
CA GLY A 91 4.65 17.66 0.17
C GLY A 91 3.32 17.03 0.59
N ASN A 92 3.13 15.73 0.45
CA ASN A 92 1.87 15.05 0.78
C ASN A 92 1.79 14.59 2.25
N TRP A 93 2.94 14.42 2.89
CA TRP A 93 3.09 13.90 4.26
C TRP A 93 4.14 14.68 5.04
N THR A 94 4.10 16.00 4.97
CA THR A 94 5.15 16.89 5.52
C THR A 94 5.32 16.76 7.03
N ASP A 95 4.27 16.46 7.78
CA ASP A 95 4.34 16.21 9.22
C ASP A 95 5.22 15.01 9.57
N VAL A 96 5.33 14.05 8.67
CA VAL A 96 6.13 12.84 8.83
C VAL A 96 7.48 12.98 8.17
N THR A 97 7.49 13.44 6.92
CA THR A 97 8.69 13.46 6.06
C THR A 97 9.58 14.67 6.27
N HIS A 98 9.05 15.74 6.88
CA HIS A 98 9.75 17.02 7.04
C HIS A 98 10.26 17.58 5.69
N GLY A 99 9.52 17.32 4.61
CA GLY A 99 9.84 17.79 3.26
C GLY A 99 10.75 16.87 2.45
N VAL A 100 11.19 15.75 3.00
CA VAL A 100 11.98 14.76 2.24
C VAL A 100 11.08 14.13 1.17
N PRO A 101 11.45 14.19 -0.12
CA PRO A 101 10.64 13.62 -1.18
C PRO A 101 10.76 12.10 -1.22
N MET A 102 9.68 11.44 -1.67
CA MET A 102 9.74 10.04 -2.06
C MET A 102 10.33 9.96 -3.47
N PRO A 103 11.43 9.22 -3.69
CA PRO A 103 12.03 9.13 -5.02
C PRO A 103 11.16 8.31 -5.98
N PRO A 104 11.35 8.48 -7.30
CA PRO A 104 10.67 7.65 -8.30
C PRO A 104 11.24 6.23 -8.33
N TYR A 105 10.38 5.25 -8.54
CA TYR A 105 10.75 3.83 -8.60
C TYR A 105 10.64 3.22 -10.00
N SER A 106 9.99 3.89 -10.95
CA SER A 106 10.02 3.46 -12.35
C SER A 106 11.27 4.02 -13.04
N PRO A 107 11.94 3.26 -13.90
CA PRO A 107 11.66 1.89 -14.36
C PRO A 107 12.31 0.79 -13.51
N ARG A 108 13.01 1.13 -12.44
CA ARG A 108 13.74 0.17 -11.60
C ARG A 108 12.83 -0.94 -11.05
N VAL A 109 11.61 -0.58 -10.65
CA VAL A 109 10.56 -1.53 -10.26
C VAL A 109 9.54 -1.56 -11.39
N SER A 110 9.11 -2.76 -11.79
CA SER A 110 8.18 -2.92 -12.90
C SER A 110 6.80 -2.36 -12.59
N ASP A 111 6.04 -2.01 -13.63
CA ASP A 111 4.67 -1.51 -13.48
C ASP A 111 3.78 -2.51 -12.74
N ALA A 112 3.92 -3.81 -13.04
CA ALA A 112 3.16 -4.86 -12.38
C ALA A 112 3.49 -4.94 -10.88
N ASP A 113 4.77 -4.83 -10.52
CA ASP A 113 5.22 -4.87 -9.13
C ASP A 113 4.77 -3.61 -8.37
N ILE A 114 4.84 -2.43 -8.98
CA ILE A 114 4.32 -1.20 -8.38
C ILE A 114 2.82 -1.32 -8.13
N SER A 115 2.07 -1.84 -9.08
CA SER A 115 0.64 -2.08 -8.92
C SER A 115 0.35 -3.01 -7.74
N SER A 116 1.09 -4.10 -7.62
CA SER A 116 0.94 -5.05 -6.51
C SER A 116 1.32 -4.42 -5.16
N LEU A 117 2.37 -3.61 -5.12
CA LEU A 117 2.79 -2.90 -3.92
C LEU A 117 1.72 -1.92 -3.43
N VAL A 118 1.11 -1.16 -4.34
CA VAL A 118 0.03 -0.23 -3.97
C VAL A 118 -1.19 -0.98 -3.46
N ASP A 119 -1.58 -2.09 -4.09
CA ASP A 119 -2.65 -2.95 -3.59
C ASP A 119 -2.35 -3.49 -2.19
N PHE A 120 -1.12 -3.92 -1.96
CA PHE A 120 -0.68 -4.38 -0.65
C PHE A 120 -0.84 -3.29 0.41
N VAL A 121 -0.35 -2.08 0.13
CA VAL A 121 -0.45 -0.95 1.07
C VAL A 121 -1.90 -0.61 1.36
N LEU A 122 -2.74 -0.46 0.34
CA LEU A 122 -4.16 -0.13 0.52
C LEU A 122 -4.93 -1.22 1.26
N GLY A 123 -4.50 -2.47 1.17
CA GLY A 123 -5.08 -3.60 1.91
C GLY A 123 -4.78 -3.60 3.40
N LEU A 124 -3.91 -2.73 3.90
CA LEU A 124 -3.53 -2.65 5.31
C LEU A 124 -4.49 -1.80 6.16
N ALA A 125 -5.51 -1.21 5.56
CA ALA A 125 -6.48 -0.41 6.31
C ALA A 125 -7.17 -1.22 7.42
N LYS A 126 -7.33 -0.59 8.54
CA LYS A 126 -8.00 -1.17 9.73
C LYS A 126 -9.23 -0.38 10.16
#